data_83cee69f9cf3eebb777864c617d276b8
#
_entry.id   83cee69f9cf3eebb777864c617d276b8
#
_cell.length_a   1.000
_cell.length_b   1.000
_cell.length_c   1.000
_cell.angle_alpha   90.00
_cell.angle_beta   90.00
_cell.angle_gamma   90.00
#
_symmetry.space_group_name_H-M   'P 1'
#
loop_
_entity.id
_entity.type
_entity.pdbx_description
1 polymer ?
#
loop_
_entity_poly.entity_id
_entity_poly.type
_entity_poly.pdbx_seq_one_letter_code
_entity_poly.pdbx_strand_id
1 'polypeptide(L)'
;MGYGQNNQNQERQAFSLLELNNRVKGVILNAFPETCWVRAEMSDVRTNAASGHCYLEFIEKNAITGQLVAKARGSIWAKTFRMLKPYFEMETGQIFASGLKVLVKVSIEFHELYGYSLTVLD
;
A
#
# COMPACT_ATOMS: atom_id res chain seq x y z
N MET A 1 12.10 13.43 26.01
CA MET A 1 12.32 12.11 25.64
C MET A 1 13.06 11.36 26.61
N GLY A 2 12.83 10.28 26.88
CA GLY A 2 13.38 9.58 27.95
C GLY A 2 14.54 8.68 27.69
N TYR A 3 15.45 9.06 26.89
CA TYR A 3 16.53 8.19 26.58
C TYR A 3 17.40 7.91 27.73
N GLY A 4 17.59 6.69 27.98
CA GLY A 4 18.62 6.22 28.83
C GLY A 4 18.78 6.92 30.10
N GLN A 5 17.86 7.71 30.43
CA GLN A 5 18.12 8.47 31.51
C GLN A 5 17.85 7.78 32.73
N ASN A 6 17.44 6.63 32.80
CA ASN A 6 17.28 6.19 34.08
C ASN A 6 17.63 4.77 34.21
N ASN A 7 18.18 4.49 35.31
CA ASN A 7 18.71 3.24 35.53
C ASN A 7 17.74 2.22 35.86
N GLN A 8 16.61 2.63 36.28
CA GLN A 8 15.61 1.66 36.56
C GLN A 8 15.23 1.00 35.30
N ASN A 9 15.62 1.58 34.21
CA ASN A 9 15.30 1.00 32.93
C ASN A 9 16.08 -0.23 32.64
N GLN A 10 17.05 -0.58 33.44
CA GLN A 10 17.78 -1.75 33.12
C GLN A 10 16.90 -2.97 33.04
N GLU A 11 15.76 -2.95 33.67
CA GLU A 11 14.85 -4.03 33.50
C GLU A 11 13.84 -3.82 32.44
N ARG A 12 13.84 -2.66 31.81
CA ARG A 12 12.89 -2.35 30.79
C ARG A 12 13.37 -2.87 29.47
N GLN A 13 12.55 -3.64 28.81
CA GLN A 13 12.85 -4.11 27.48
C GLN A 13 12.47 -3.03 26.49
N ALA A 14 13.29 -2.82 25.52
CA ALA A 14 13.02 -1.82 24.51
C ALA A 14 13.36 -2.36 23.13
N PHE A 15 12.57 -1.99 22.13
CA PHE A 15 12.88 -2.31 20.75
C PHE A 15 13.70 -1.20 20.14
N SER A 16 14.60 -1.53 19.22
CA SER A 16 15.06 -0.55 18.26
C SER A 16 13.91 -0.31 17.29
N LEU A 17 13.95 0.76 16.52
CA LEU A 17 12.89 1.01 15.56
C LEU A 17 12.83 -0.09 14.51
N LEU A 18 13.97 -0.59 14.06
CA LEU A 18 14.00 -1.70 13.11
C LEU A 18 13.32 -2.93 13.70
N GLU A 19 13.63 -3.26 14.95
CA GLU A 19 13.02 -4.41 15.62
C GLU A 19 11.51 -4.26 15.73
N LEU A 20 11.05 -3.06 16.10
CA LEU A 20 9.62 -2.80 16.17
C LEU A 20 8.96 -2.96 14.80
N ASN A 21 9.55 -2.37 13.78
CA ASN A 21 8.98 -2.45 12.45
C ASN A 21 8.98 -3.87 11.89
N ASN A 22 10.00 -4.66 12.21
CA ASN A 22 10.02 -6.06 11.83
C ASN A 22 8.91 -6.84 12.52
N ARG A 23 8.62 -6.50 13.77
CA ARG A 23 7.53 -7.16 14.49
C ARG A 23 6.17 -6.79 13.91
N VAL A 24 5.98 -5.52 13.57
CA VAL A 24 4.75 -5.07 12.89
C VAL A 24 4.59 -5.79 11.57
N LYS A 25 5.67 -5.90 10.80
CA LYS A 25 5.68 -6.63 9.53
C LYS A 25 5.23 -8.06 9.71
N GLY A 26 5.77 -8.75 10.70
CA GLY A 26 5.41 -10.15 10.98
C GLY A 26 3.94 -10.31 11.33
N VAL A 27 3.41 -9.41 12.14
CA VAL A 27 2.00 -9.43 12.52
C VAL A 27 1.11 -9.21 11.29
N ILE A 28 1.44 -8.25 10.46
CA ILE A 28 0.67 -7.96 9.25
C ILE A 28 0.68 -9.15 8.31
N LEU A 29 1.84 -9.72 8.04
CA LEU A 29 1.96 -10.86 7.13
C LEU A 29 1.24 -12.09 7.66
N ASN A 30 1.22 -12.29 8.97
CA ASN A 30 0.48 -13.39 9.55
C ASN A 30 -1.02 -13.19 9.51
N ALA A 31 -1.47 -11.96 9.67
CA ALA A 31 -2.89 -11.63 9.63
C ALA A 31 -3.46 -11.65 8.21
N PHE A 32 -2.61 -11.37 7.22
CA PHE A 32 -3.02 -11.33 5.81
C PHE A 32 -2.11 -12.24 4.97
N PRO A 33 -2.18 -13.56 5.19
CA PRO A 33 -1.31 -14.47 4.45
C PRO A 33 -1.71 -14.63 2.99
N GLU A 34 -2.92 -14.21 2.64
CA GLU A 34 -3.42 -14.34 1.28
C GLU A 34 -3.78 -12.99 0.72
N THR A 35 -4.10 -12.96 -0.56
CA THR A 35 -4.52 -11.75 -1.23
C THR A 35 -5.95 -11.40 -0.86
N CYS A 36 -6.33 -10.16 -1.08
CA CYS A 36 -7.70 -9.73 -0.87
C CYS A 36 -8.13 -8.76 -1.97
N TRP A 37 -9.45 -8.62 -2.15
CA TRP A 37 -10.03 -7.68 -3.09
C TRP A 37 -10.36 -6.39 -2.36
N VAL A 38 -10.04 -5.26 -2.99
CA VAL A 38 -10.23 -3.94 -2.41
C VAL A 38 -10.94 -3.04 -3.43
N ARG A 39 -11.96 -2.33 -2.98
CA ARG A 39 -12.58 -1.26 -3.76
C ARG A 39 -11.97 0.05 -3.32
N ALA A 40 -11.52 0.84 -4.27
CA ALA A 40 -10.90 2.12 -3.97
C ALA A 40 -10.92 3.01 -5.21
N GLU A 41 -10.61 4.27 -5.01
CA GLU A 41 -10.39 5.19 -6.11
C GLU A 41 -8.90 5.33 -6.33
N MET A 42 -8.46 5.34 -7.59
CA MET A 42 -7.04 5.55 -7.91
C MET A 42 -6.73 7.04 -7.90
N SER A 43 -5.61 7.38 -7.30
CA SER A 43 -5.13 8.76 -7.22
C SER A 43 -3.64 8.78 -7.49
N ASP A 44 -3.14 9.89 -7.98
CA ASP A 44 -1.70 10.11 -8.18
C ASP A 44 -1.04 8.96 -8.94
N VAL A 45 -1.67 8.54 -10.03
CA VAL A 45 -1.18 7.43 -10.85
C VAL A 45 0.05 7.91 -11.64
N ARG A 46 1.17 7.20 -11.46
CA ARG A 46 2.45 7.55 -12.09
C ARG A 46 3.13 6.31 -12.60
N THR A 47 3.70 6.39 -13.77
CA THR A 47 4.52 5.31 -14.32
C THR A 47 5.97 5.75 -14.34
N ASN A 48 6.84 4.92 -13.76
CA ASN A 48 8.27 5.18 -13.81
C ASN A 48 8.79 4.73 -15.17
N ALA A 49 9.31 5.66 -15.96
CA ALA A 49 9.73 5.38 -17.33
C ALA A 49 10.89 4.38 -17.39
N ALA A 50 11.78 4.41 -16.42
CA ALA A 50 12.93 3.53 -16.42
C ALA A 50 12.57 2.09 -16.07
N SER A 51 11.72 1.87 -15.08
CA SER A 51 11.36 0.53 -14.63
C SER A 51 10.09 0.00 -15.26
N GLY A 52 9.19 0.88 -15.67
CA GLY A 52 7.86 0.48 -16.14
C GLY A 52 6.88 0.18 -15.02
N HIS A 53 7.30 0.32 -13.76
CA HIS A 53 6.40 0.12 -12.63
C HIS A 53 5.40 1.27 -12.55
N CYS A 54 4.18 0.97 -12.13
CA CYS A 54 3.17 1.98 -11.87
C CYS A 54 3.02 2.15 -10.36
N TYR A 55 3.08 3.40 -9.91
CA TYR A 55 2.87 3.76 -8.52
C TYR A 55 1.65 4.63 -8.43
N LEU A 56 0.87 4.46 -7.37
CA LEU A 56 -0.35 5.23 -7.18
C LEU A 56 -0.72 5.26 -5.72
N GLU A 57 -1.74 6.04 -5.41
CA GLU A 57 -2.40 5.98 -4.12
C GLU A 57 -3.81 5.45 -4.33
N PHE A 58 -4.24 4.56 -3.45
CA PHE A 58 -5.63 4.17 -3.35
C PHE A 58 -6.26 5.03 -2.26
N ILE A 59 -7.40 5.61 -2.56
CA ILE A 59 -8.11 6.47 -1.63
C ILE A 59 -9.57 6.05 -1.54
N GLU A 60 -10.17 6.40 -0.42
CA GLU A 60 -11.61 6.31 -0.25
C GLU A 60 -12.12 7.63 0.30
N LYS A 61 -13.22 8.11 -0.26
CA LYS A 61 -13.84 9.35 0.17
C LYS A 61 -15.21 9.05 0.74
N ASN A 62 -15.62 9.88 1.71
CA ASN A 62 -16.98 9.82 2.21
C ASN A 62 -17.93 10.18 1.07
N ALA A 63 -18.94 9.35 0.84
CA ALA A 63 -19.85 9.53 -0.30
C ALA A 63 -20.68 10.80 -0.22
N ILE A 64 -20.90 11.32 0.98
CA ILE A 64 -21.72 12.50 1.18
C ILE A 64 -20.89 13.77 1.20
N THR A 65 -19.79 13.78 1.99
CA THR A 65 -19.00 14.99 2.18
C THR A 65 -17.85 15.13 1.21
N GLY A 66 -17.44 14.04 0.55
CA GLY A 66 -16.28 14.04 -0.32
C GLY A 66 -14.95 14.06 0.42
N GLN A 67 -14.98 14.00 1.74
CA GLN A 67 -13.74 14.01 2.51
C GLN A 67 -13.00 12.70 2.39
N LEU A 68 -11.68 12.80 2.34
CA LEU A 68 -10.81 11.63 2.32
C LEU A 68 -10.88 10.91 3.66
N VAL A 69 -11.20 9.62 3.65
CA VAL A 69 -11.34 8.85 4.89
C VAL A 69 -10.34 7.70 4.98
N ALA A 70 -9.71 7.30 3.89
CA ALA A 70 -8.69 6.25 3.90
C ALA A 70 -7.74 6.43 2.74
N LYS A 71 -6.49 6.00 2.93
CA LYS A 71 -5.47 6.12 1.91
C LYS A 71 -4.42 5.02 2.10
N ALA A 72 -3.95 4.47 1.01
CA ALA A 72 -2.84 3.51 1.02
C ALA A 72 -2.02 3.66 -0.25
N ARG A 73 -0.71 3.52 -0.14
CA ARG A 73 0.16 3.49 -1.31
C ARG A 73 -0.03 2.19 -2.05
N GLY A 74 0.05 2.25 -3.38
CA GLY A 74 -0.07 1.09 -4.22
C GLY A 74 1.07 0.99 -5.23
N SER A 75 1.38 -0.24 -5.62
CA SER A 75 2.38 -0.51 -6.66
C SER A 75 1.83 -1.58 -7.59
N ILE A 76 2.07 -1.39 -8.87
CA ILE A 76 1.81 -2.42 -9.88
C ILE A 76 3.14 -2.63 -10.59
N TRP A 77 3.74 -3.81 -10.39
CA TRP A 77 5.04 -4.07 -10.98
C TRP A 77 4.92 -4.14 -12.50
N ALA A 78 5.99 -3.80 -13.19
CA ALA A 78 5.97 -3.62 -14.64
C ALA A 78 5.37 -4.79 -15.39
N LYS A 79 5.72 -6.00 -15.02
CA LYS A 79 5.21 -7.20 -15.70
C LYS A 79 3.70 -7.31 -15.57
N THR A 80 3.17 -7.06 -14.40
CA THR A 80 1.73 -7.08 -14.14
C THR A 80 1.06 -5.91 -14.84
N PHE A 81 1.66 -4.73 -14.77
CA PHE A 81 1.08 -3.53 -15.34
C PHE A 81 0.95 -3.63 -16.87
N ARG A 82 1.94 -4.24 -17.52
CA ARG A 82 1.88 -4.44 -18.98
C ARG A 82 0.70 -5.31 -19.41
N MET A 83 0.23 -6.17 -18.52
CA MET A 83 -0.95 -7.00 -18.80
C MET A 83 -2.23 -6.34 -18.36
N LEU A 84 -2.22 -5.72 -17.18
CA LEU A 84 -3.43 -5.16 -16.60
C LEU A 84 -3.93 -3.92 -17.32
N LYS A 85 -3.04 -3.02 -17.70
CA LYS A 85 -3.46 -1.76 -18.31
C LYS A 85 -4.28 -1.96 -19.58
N PRO A 86 -3.79 -2.70 -20.59
CA PRO A 86 -4.59 -2.90 -21.80
C PRO A 86 -5.87 -3.71 -21.53
N TYR A 87 -5.81 -4.68 -20.63
CA TYR A 87 -6.98 -5.46 -20.27
C TYR A 87 -8.06 -4.58 -19.65
N PHE A 88 -7.67 -3.72 -18.69
CA PHE A 88 -8.58 -2.80 -18.04
C PHE A 88 -9.21 -1.87 -19.06
N GLU A 89 -8.41 -1.29 -19.94
CA GLU A 89 -8.89 -0.32 -20.94
C GLU A 89 -9.83 -0.98 -21.94
N MET A 90 -9.56 -2.22 -22.30
CA MET A 90 -10.42 -2.96 -23.21
C MET A 90 -11.75 -3.32 -22.54
N GLU A 91 -11.70 -3.81 -21.32
CA GLU A 91 -12.91 -4.26 -20.61
C GLU A 91 -13.81 -3.11 -20.18
N THR A 92 -13.23 -1.98 -19.77
CA THR A 92 -14.02 -0.88 -19.26
C THR A 92 -14.26 0.23 -20.26
N GLY A 93 -13.51 0.26 -21.33
CA GLY A 93 -13.58 1.38 -22.28
C GLY A 93 -13.01 2.67 -21.71
N GLN A 94 -12.32 2.62 -20.57
CA GLN A 94 -11.78 3.81 -19.91
C GLN A 94 -10.27 3.75 -19.91
N ILE A 95 -9.63 4.90 -20.03
CA ILE A 95 -8.18 5.00 -19.92
C ILE A 95 -7.79 4.84 -18.46
N PHE A 96 -6.76 4.03 -18.22
CA PHE A 96 -6.24 3.80 -16.87
C PHE A 96 -5.62 5.10 -16.35
N ALA A 97 -6.25 5.73 -15.38
CA ALA A 97 -5.87 7.06 -14.93
C ALA A 97 -6.39 7.32 -13.52
N SER A 98 -5.86 8.39 -12.91
CA SER A 98 -6.34 8.87 -11.62
C SER A 98 -7.83 9.24 -11.71
N GLY A 99 -8.54 9.08 -10.62
CA GLY A 99 -9.94 9.44 -10.49
C GLY A 99 -10.92 8.31 -10.74
N LEU A 100 -10.42 7.14 -11.16
CA LEU A 100 -11.31 6.01 -11.43
C LEU A 100 -11.47 5.14 -10.19
N LYS A 101 -12.70 4.69 -9.97
CA LYS A 101 -12.99 3.71 -8.93
C LYS A 101 -12.78 2.32 -9.49
N VAL A 102 -12.05 1.51 -8.77
CA VAL A 102 -11.63 0.19 -9.22
C VAL A 102 -11.85 -0.87 -8.14
N LEU A 103 -11.91 -2.11 -8.59
CA LEU A 103 -11.85 -3.28 -7.73
C LEU A 103 -10.55 -3.99 -8.09
N VAL A 104 -9.65 -4.10 -7.12
CA VAL A 104 -8.32 -4.67 -7.36
C VAL A 104 -8.03 -5.79 -6.37
N LYS A 105 -7.29 -6.78 -6.84
CA LYS A 105 -6.76 -7.84 -6.00
C LYS A 105 -5.35 -7.46 -5.59
N VAL A 106 -5.10 -7.43 -4.29
CA VAL A 106 -3.82 -6.94 -3.76
C VAL A 106 -3.23 -7.91 -2.76
N SER A 107 -1.91 -7.85 -2.61
CA SER A 107 -1.24 -8.39 -1.44
C SER A 107 -0.89 -7.22 -0.52
N ILE A 108 -0.99 -7.47 0.78
CA ILE A 108 -0.67 -6.48 1.80
C ILE A 108 0.82 -6.60 2.09
N GLU A 109 1.53 -5.47 1.98
CA GLU A 109 2.97 -5.43 2.18
C GLU A 109 3.32 -4.49 3.30
N PHE A 110 4.40 -4.76 3.99
CA PHE A 110 4.97 -3.83 4.94
C PHE A 110 6.50 -3.86 4.82
N HIS A 111 7.10 -2.73 4.53
CA HIS A 111 8.54 -2.60 4.42
C HIS A 111 9.06 -1.87 5.64
N GLU A 112 10.16 -2.32 6.21
CA GLU A 112 10.71 -1.77 7.45
C GLU A 112 10.98 -0.27 7.34
N LEU A 113 11.33 0.19 6.15
CA LEU A 113 11.66 1.58 5.90
C LEU A 113 10.47 2.38 5.39
N TYR A 114 9.68 1.79 4.48
CA TYR A 114 8.63 2.54 3.78
C TYR A 114 7.23 2.30 4.32
N GLY A 115 7.06 1.30 5.16
CA GLY A 115 5.78 1.02 5.81
C GLY A 115 4.79 0.25 4.95
N TYR A 116 3.53 0.47 5.24
CA TYR A 116 2.41 -0.25 4.66
C TYR A 116 2.17 0.14 3.20
N SER A 117 1.90 -0.84 2.38
CA SER A 117 1.52 -0.61 0.99
C SER A 117 0.75 -1.81 0.43
N LEU A 118 0.16 -1.62 -0.75
CA LEU A 118 -0.59 -2.66 -1.45
C LEU A 118 0.10 -2.94 -2.77
N THR A 119 0.33 -4.21 -3.07
CA THR A 119 0.83 -4.62 -4.39
C THR A 119 -0.34 -5.19 -5.18
N VAL A 120 -0.61 -4.59 -6.33
CA VAL A 120 -1.73 -5.00 -7.17
C VAL A 120 -1.34 -6.23 -7.98
N LEU A 121 -2.21 -7.23 -7.95
CA LEU A 121 -2.01 -8.48 -8.67
C LEU A 121 -3.01 -8.64 -9.81
N ASP A 122 -4.16 -7.99 -9.68
CA ASP A 122 -5.22 -8.09 -10.70
C ASP A 122 -6.25 -6.93 -10.62
#